data_d441861b7876cccd94cb44edd412ef93
#
_entry.id   d441861b7876cccd94cb44edd412ef93
#
_cell.length_a   1.000
_cell.length_b   1.000
_cell.length_c   1.000
_cell.angle_alpha   90.00
_cell.angle_beta   90.00
_cell.angle_gamma   90.00
#
_symmetry.space_group_name_H-M   'P 1'
#
loop_
_entity.id
_entity.type
_entity.pdbx_description
1 polymer ?
#
loop_
_entity_poly.entity_id
_entity_poly.type
_entity_poly.pdbx_seq_one_letter_code
_entity_poly.pdbx_strand_id
1 'polypeptide(L)'
;SYLFFLTLLLLWSCNDHSSDYSAQGIFEAEEIVVSAVTSGELLRLDISEGDQLEEGQVVGLIDTTFLALQKDLVDTQQATIDAAGQINASTQVAPLEAQLKALNKERDRYAPLVARGVIAQRTLDEIDAKISAVKGQIAAARATIGQQNRSATGSGDALTVQESQVDQMISRSFIKAPISGTVLTVYLHQGELAGQGMPLF
;
A
#
# COMPACT_ATOMS: atom_id res chain seq x y z
N SER A 1 -87.74 -52.45 -0.79
CA SER A 1 -87.50 -51.08 -0.20
C SER A 1 -86.26 -50.98 0.72
N TYR A 2 -85.89 -52.05 1.43
CA TYR A 2 -84.75 -52.02 2.36
C TYR A 2 -83.37 -52.00 1.68
N LEU A 3 -83.27 -52.55 0.49
CA LEU A 3 -82.00 -52.60 -0.27
C LEU A 3 -81.59 -51.25 -0.77
N PHE A 4 -82.54 -50.39 -1.07
CA PHE A 4 -82.26 -49.00 -1.54
C PHE A 4 -81.78 -48.04 -0.40
N PHE A 5 -82.27 -48.34 0.82
CA PHE A 5 -81.85 -47.59 2.01
C PHE A 5 -80.47 -47.98 2.49
N LEU A 6 -80.09 -49.26 2.28
CA LEU A 6 -78.72 -49.73 2.61
C LEU A 6 -77.66 -49.22 1.67
N THR A 7 -78.00 -48.98 0.38
CA THR A 7 -77.09 -48.41 -0.59
C THR A 7 -76.85 -46.88 -0.38
N LEU A 8 -77.86 -46.21 0.18
CA LEU A 8 -77.74 -44.75 0.45
C LEU A 8 -76.86 -44.45 1.68
N LEU A 9 -76.73 -45.36 2.63
CA LEU A 9 -75.92 -45.28 3.81
C LEU A 9 -74.41 -45.46 3.53
N LEU A 10 -74.05 -46.10 2.41
CA LEU A 10 -72.66 -46.35 2.01
C LEU A 10 -71.99 -45.16 1.26
N LEU A 11 -72.77 -44.14 0.88
CA LEU A 11 -72.26 -42.97 0.16
C LEU A 11 -71.86 -41.77 1.07
N TRP A 12 -72.04 -41.93 2.38
CA TRP A 12 -71.65 -40.80 3.32
C TRP A 12 -70.35 -41.03 4.06
N SER A 13 -69.49 -41.89 3.56
CA SER A 13 -68.09 -41.96 4.01
C SER A 13 -67.25 -41.05 3.19
N CYS A 14 -67.51 -39.72 3.20
CA CYS A 14 -66.49 -38.72 2.90
C CYS A 14 -65.56 -38.66 4.09
N ASN A 15 -64.48 -39.39 4.00
CA ASN A 15 -63.35 -39.27 4.87
C ASN A 15 -62.67 -37.92 4.53
N ASP A 16 -62.91 -36.88 5.36
CA ASP A 16 -62.27 -35.65 5.32
C ASP A 16 -60.79 -35.89 5.74
N HIS A 17 -59.93 -36.15 4.74
CA HIS A 17 -58.53 -36.21 4.93
C HIS A 17 -58.10 -34.75 5.03
N SER A 18 -58.13 -34.20 6.25
CA SER A 18 -57.35 -33.00 6.56
C SER A 18 -55.89 -33.31 6.27
N SER A 19 -55.47 -32.95 5.07
CA SER A 19 -54.05 -32.91 4.74
C SER A 19 -53.41 -31.91 5.72
N ASP A 20 -52.80 -32.45 6.75
CA ASP A 20 -51.89 -31.72 7.62
C ASP A 20 -50.75 -31.19 6.71
N TYR A 21 -50.92 -29.97 6.20
CA TYR A 21 -49.86 -29.28 5.47
C TYR A 21 -48.80 -28.95 6.49
N SER A 22 -47.87 -29.87 6.72
CA SER A 22 -46.62 -29.53 7.31
C SER A 22 -45.89 -28.59 6.33
N ALA A 23 -45.79 -27.32 6.66
CA ALA A 23 -44.99 -26.40 5.89
C ALA A 23 -43.53 -26.88 5.96
N GLN A 24 -43.00 -27.34 4.83
CA GLN A 24 -41.65 -27.77 4.70
C GLN A 24 -40.86 -26.53 4.21
N GLY A 25 -40.28 -25.77 5.15
CA GLY A 25 -39.36 -24.70 4.85
C GLY A 25 -37.95 -25.27 4.70
N ILE A 26 -37.26 -24.92 3.62
CA ILE A 26 -35.82 -25.13 3.51
C ILE A 26 -35.17 -23.87 4.08
N PHE A 27 -34.42 -24.03 5.14
CA PHE A 27 -33.53 -22.96 5.62
C PHE A 27 -32.24 -23.03 4.81
N GLU A 28 -32.00 -22.04 3.95
CA GLU A 28 -30.73 -21.86 3.30
C GLU A 28 -29.90 -20.96 4.23
N ALA A 29 -28.80 -21.48 4.73
CA ALA A 29 -27.76 -20.68 5.41
C ALA A 29 -26.69 -20.34 4.40
N GLU A 30 -26.22 -19.09 4.40
CA GLU A 30 -25.06 -18.69 3.64
C GLU A 30 -23.81 -19.26 4.32
N GLU A 31 -23.07 -20.10 3.60
CA GLU A 31 -21.82 -20.69 4.08
C GLU A 31 -20.63 -20.01 3.36
N ILE A 32 -19.69 -19.49 4.12
CA ILE A 32 -18.48 -18.85 3.60
C ILE A 32 -17.27 -19.61 4.13
N VAL A 33 -16.43 -20.08 3.22
CA VAL A 33 -15.14 -20.70 3.56
C VAL A 33 -14.08 -19.62 3.61
N VAL A 34 -13.50 -19.39 4.79
CA VAL A 34 -12.38 -18.47 4.97
C VAL A 34 -11.07 -19.18 4.64
N SER A 35 -10.35 -18.66 3.66
CA SER A 35 -9.10 -19.24 3.18
C SER A 35 -7.92 -18.33 3.46
N ALA A 36 -6.73 -18.92 3.64
CA ALA A 36 -5.48 -18.18 3.79
C ALA A 36 -5.17 -17.34 2.54
N VAL A 37 -4.91 -16.05 2.72
CA VAL A 37 -4.52 -15.13 1.63
C VAL A 37 -3.01 -15.10 1.44
N THR A 38 -2.25 -15.36 2.52
CA THR A 38 -0.79 -15.44 2.52
C THR A 38 -0.37 -16.86 2.92
N SER A 39 0.85 -17.25 2.53
CA SER A 39 1.44 -18.53 2.96
C SER A 39 2.36 -18.30 4.16
N GLY A 40 2.32 -19.20 5.13
CA GLY A 40 3.16 -19.16 6.33
C GLY A 40 2.66 -20.10 7.41
N GLU A 41 3.39 -20.19 8.51
CA GLU A 41 2.95 -20.94 9.68
C GLU A 41 1.78 -20.21 10.38
N LEU A 42 0.78 -20.93 10.78
CA LEU A 42 -0.36 -20.41 11.54
C LEU A 42 0.04 -20.23 13.00
N LEU A 43 0.51 -19.02 13.34
CA LEU A 43 1.00 -18.72 14.69
C LEU A 43 -0.11 -18.77 15.74
N ARG A 44 -1.32 -18.40 15.35
CA ARG A 44 -2.49 -18.36 16.23
C ARG A 44 -3.76 -18.53 15.44
N LEU A 45 -4.68 -19.31 16.00
CA LEU A 45 -6.07 -19.42 15.53
C LEU A 45 -6.96 -19.62 16.77
N ASP A 46 -7.64 -18.55 17.18
CA ASP A 46 -8.39 -18.47 18.43
C ASP A 46 -9.88 -18.75 18.20
N ILE A 47 -10.20 -19.83 17.51
CA ILE A 47 -11.57 -20.26 17.24
C ILE A 47 -11.73 -21.75 17.39
N SER A 48 -12.96 -22.16 17.71
CA SER A 48 -13.40 -23.54 17.78
C SER A 48 -14.74 -23.70 17.06
N GLU A 49 -15.06 -24.92 16.63
CA GLU A 49 -16.35 -25.21 16.07
C GLU A 49 -17.47 -24.87 17.07
N GLY A 50 -18.48 -24.15 16.60
CA GLY A 50 -19.59 -23.65 17.40
C GLY A 50 -19.40 -22.22 17.94
N ASP A 51 -18.21 -21.59 17.81
CA ASP A 51 -17.98 -20.22 18.25
C ASP A 51 -18.76 -19.22 17.39
N GLN A 52 -19.25 -18.16 18.03
CA GLN A 52 -19.88 -17.03 17.33
C GLN A 52 -18.87 -15.94 17.08
N LEU A 53 -18.76 -15.51 15.83
CA LEU A 53 -17.85 -14.45 15.39
C LEU A 53 -18.63 -13.22 14.95
N GLU A 54 -18.01 -12.05 15.13
CA GLU A 54 -18.48 -10.79 14.58
C GLU A 54 -17.72 -10.45 13.30
N GLU A 55 -18.38 -9.78 12.34
CA GLU A 55 -17.75 -9.31 11.11
C GLU A 55 -16.51 -8.43 11.43
N GLY A 56 -15.38 -8.73 10.79
CA GLY A 56 -14.11 -8.04 10.99
C GLY A 56 -13.31 -8.48 12.22
N GLN A 57 -13.86 -9.37 13.07
CA GLN A 57 -13.14 -9.92 14.22
C GLN A 57 -11.87 -10.64 13.76
N VAL A 58 -10.72 -10.28 14.36
CA VAL A 58 -9.45 -10.99 14.12
C VAL A 58 -9.44 -12.29 14.92
N VAL A 59 -9.35 -13.40 14.22
CA VAL A 59 -9.43 -14.75 14.80
C VAL A 59 -8.12 -15.53 14.71
N GLY A 60 -7.14 -15.04 13.96
CA GLY A 60 -5.86 -15.71 13.82
C GLY A 60 -4.78 -14.84 13.18
N LEU A 61 -3.58 -15.40 13.12
CA LEU A 61 -2.39 -14.75 12.56
C LEU A 61 -1.49 -15.77 11.89
N ILE A 62 -1.17 -15.55 10.63
CA ILE A 62 -0.12 -16.25 9.89
C ILE A 62 1.22 -15.53 10.13
N ASP A 63 2.32 -16.25 10.16
CA ASP A 63 3.66 -15.69 10.41
C ASP A 63 3.99 -14.56 9.41
N THR A 64 4.35 -13.42 9.97
CA THR A 64 4.72 -12.20 9.24
C THR A 64 6.19 -11.85 9.34
N THR A 65 7.01 -12.71 9.96
CA THR A 65 8.43 -12.41 10.22
C THR A 65 9.18 -12.05 8.95
N PHE A 66 8.99 -12.81 7.88
CA PHE A 66 9.61 -12.51 6.58
C PHE A 66 9.14 -11.18 6.01
N LEU A 67 7.86 -10.88 6.10
CA LEU A 67 7.28 -9.62 5.61
C LEU A 67 7.77 -8.42 6.42
N ALA A 68 7.91 -8.57 7.74
CA ALA A 68 8.48 -7.53 8.60
C ALA A 68 9.93 -7.22 8.22
N LEU A 69 10.76 -8.23 7.98
CA LEU A 69 12.14 -8.04 7.50
C LEU A 69 12.19 -7.38 6.12
N GLN A 70 11.26 -7.72 5.24
CA GLN A 70 11.14 -7.09 3.92
C GLN A 70 10.74 -5.61 4.06
N LYS A 71 9.85 -5.27 4.98
CA LYS A 71 9.50 -3.89 5.30
C LYS A 71 10.72 -3.10 5.80
N ASP A 72 11.44 -3.63 6.78
CA ASP A 72 12.66 -3.00 7.31
C ASP A 72 13.70 -2.72 6.22
N LEU A 73 13.82 -3.61 5.24
CA LEU A 73 14.70 -3.40 4.08
C LEU A 73 14.26 -2.21 3.24
N VAL A 74 12.95 -2.11 2.93
CA VAL A 74 12.38 -0.99 2.16
C VAL A 74 12.57 0.33 2.92
N ASP A 75 12.30 0.36 4.22
CA ASP A 75 12.46 1.53 5.09
C ASP A 75 13.92 2.01 5.12
N THR A 76 14.87 1.06 5.21
CA THR A 76 16.31 1.36 5.17
C THR A 76 16.73 1.96 3.82
N GLN A 77 16.21 1.43 2.71
CA GLN A 77 16.47 1.97 1.37
C GLN A 77 15.89 3.38 1.22
N GLN A 78 14.68 3.63 1.72
CA GLN A 78 14.06 4.95 1.71
C GLN A 78 14.89 5.95 2.51
N ALA A 79 15.30 5.60 3.72
CA ALA A 79 16.17 6.46 4.55
C ALA A 79 17.50 6.82 3.86
N THR A 80 18.06 5.89 3.07
CA THR A 80 19.29 6.14 2.30
C THR A 80 19.07 7.15 1.17
N ILE A 81 17.93 7.08 0.47
CA ILE A 81 17.56 8.04 -0.58
C ILE A 81 17.33 9.41 0.02
N ASP A 82 16.62 9.51 1.13
CA ASP A 82 16.33 10.76 1.82
C ASP A 82 17.63 11.45 2.31
N ALA A 83 18.55 10.67 2.87
CA ALA A 83 19.86 11.17 3.29
C ALA A 83 20.71 11.67 2.10
N ALA A 84 20.70 10.95 0.97
CA ALA A 84 21.43 11.35 -0.23
C ALA A 84 20.86 12.63 -0.88
N GLY A 85 19.54 12.81 -0.83
CA GLY A 85 18.85 13.99 -1.38
C GLY A 85 19.18 15.29 -0.65
N GLN A 86 19.50 15.25 0.65
CA GLN A 86 19.76 16.42 1.47
C GLN A 86 21.18 17.00 1.32
N ILE A 87 22.17 16.20 0.91
CA ILE A 87 23.59 16.55 1.00
C ILE A 87 24.10 17.39 -0.19
N ASN A 88 23.47 17.35 -1.36
CA ASN A 88 24.15 17.72 -2.61
C ASN A 88 23.87 19.10 -3.21
N ALA A 89 22.78 19.78 -2.84
CA ALA A 89 22.40 21.01 -3.56
C ALA A 89 23.21 22.24 -3.16
N SER A 90 23.45 22.46 -1.89
CA SER A 90 24.12 23.69 -1.41
C SER A 90 25.63 23.63 -1.56
N THR A 91 26.27 22.47 -1.37
CA THR A 91 27.73 22.33 -1.41
C THR A 91 28.34 22.51 -2.81
N GLN A 92 27.63 22.14 -3.86
CA GLN A 92 28.13 22.25 -5.24
C GLN A 92 27.95 23.65 -5.84
N VAL A 93 26.88 24.36 -5.48
CA VAL A 93 26.55 25.67 -6.07
C VAL A 93 27.16 26.84 -5.29
N ALA A 94 27.27 26.74 -3.95
CA ALA A 94 27.78 27.83 -3.11
C ALA A 94 29.16 28.39 -3.52
N PRO A 95 30.19 27.58 -3.87
CA PRO A 95 31.49 28.13 -4.28
C PRO A 95 31.38 28.89 -5.62
N LEU A 96 30.56 28.45 -6.56
CA LEU A 96 30.35 29.13 -7.83
C LEU A 96 29.59 30.46 -7.64
N GLU A 97 28.63 30.51 -6.73
CA GLU A 97 27.91 31.73 -6.36
C GLU A 97 28.84 32.74 -5.66
N ALA A 98 29.73 32.25 -4.80
CA ALA A 98 30.76 33.11 -4.18
C ALA A 98 31.72 33.71 -5.23
N GLN A 99 32.14 32.88 -6.22
CA GLN A 99 32.98 33.36 -7.34
C GLN A 99 32.22 34.37 -8.20
N LEU A 100 30.95 34.12 -8.53
CA LEU A 100 30.13 35.08 -9.27
C LEU A 100 29.99 36.41 -8.54
N LYS A 101 29.78 36.37 -7.21
CA LYS A 101 29.71 37.56 -6.37
C LYS A 101 31.02 38.37 -6.40
N ALA A 102 32.17 37.68 -6.36
CA ALA A 102 33.49 38.34 -6.45
C ALA A 102 33.71 39.03 -7.81
N LEU A 103 33.34 38.32 -8.90
CA LEU A 103 33.46 38.89 -10.26
C LEU A 103 32.49 40.06 -10.48
N ASN A 104 31.28 40.01 -9.98
CA ASN A 104 30.36 41.15 -10.04
C ASN A 104 30.91 42.37 -9.29
N LYS A 105 31.49 42.17 -8.09
CA LYS A 105 32.13 43.25 -7.32
C LYS A 105 33.33 43.86 -8.06
N GLU A 106 34.07 43.02 -8.77
CA GLU A 106 35.19 43.48 -9.61
C GLU A 106 34.64 44.27 -10.82
N ARG A 107 33.65 43.80 -11.52
CA ARG A 107 32.95 44.48 -12.61
C ARG A 107 32.46 45.87 -12.17
N ASP A 108 31.79 45.97 -11.03
CA ASP A 108 31.23 47.20 -10.50
C ASP A 108 32.33 48.22 -10.17
N ARG A 109 33.54 47.77 -9.82
CA ARG A 109 34.69 48.62 -9.58
C ARG A 109 35.29 49.15 -10.88
N TYR A 110 35.38 48.33 -11.92
CA TYR A 110 36.01 48.71 -13.20
C TYR A 110 35.09 49.48 -14.14
N ALA A 111 33.79 49.23 -14.12
CA ALA A 111 32.82 49.88 -14.99
C ALA A 111 32.92 51.42 -14.98
N PRO A 112 32.97 52.13 -13.83
CA PRO A 112 33.11 53.58 -13.81
C PRO A 112 34.50 54.09 -14.29
N LEU A 113 35.52 53.24 -14.18
CA LEU A 113 36.90 53.63 -14.65
C LEU A 113 36.99 53.52 -16.18
N VAL A 114 36.38 52.53 -16.77
CA VAL A 114 36.23 52.39 -18.23
C VAL A 114 35.42 53.55 -18.79
N ALA A 115 34.29 53.89 -18.15
CA ALA A 115 33.44 55.00 -18.58
C ALA A 115 34.18 56.38 -18.59
N ARG A 116 35.21 56.51 -17.74
CA ARG A 116 36.07 57.69 -17.70
C ARG A 116 37.29 57.60 -18.62
N GLY A 117 37.47 56.54 -19.38
CA GLY A 117 38.59 56.29 -20.25
C GLY A 117 39.94 56.00 -19.54
N VAL A 118 39.92 55.69 -18.24
CA VAL A 118 41.08 55.33 -17.42
C VAL A 118 41.60 53.93 -17.71
N ILE A 119 40.67 52.99 -18.04
CA ILE A 119 40.94 51.57 -18.34
C ILE A 119 40.35 51.27 -19.70
N ALA A 120 40.99 50.35 -20.42
CA ALA A 120 40.48 49.86 -21.73
C ALA A 120 39.16 49.07 -21.60
N GLN A 121 38.22 49.25 -22.52
CA GLN A 121 36.95 48.53 -22.59
C GLN A 121 37.16 46.99 -22.56
N ARG A 122 38.23 46.49 -23.20
CA ARG A 122 38.61 45.09 -23.24
C ARG A 122 38.67 44.44 -21.83
N THR A 123 39.10 45.17 -20.82
CA THR A 123 39.18 44.67 -19.43
C THR A 123 37.79 44.38 -18.87
N LEU A 124 36.79 45.21 -19.17
CA LEU A 124 35.42 44.98 -18.76
C LEU A 124 34.80 43.78 -19.52
N ASP A 125 35.08 43.70 -20.82
CA ASP A 125 34.61 42.58 -21.66
C ASP A 125 35.17 41.23 -21.20
N GLU A 126 36.42 41.18 -20.73
CA GLU A 126 37.04 40.00 -20.13
C GLU A 126 36.36 39.58 -18.82
N ILE A 127 35.99 40.54 -17.97
CA ILE A 127 35.25 40.27 -16.72
C ILE A 127 33.82 39.76 -17.04
N ASP A 128 33.13 40.40 -17.98
CA ASP A 128 31.80 40.00 -18.40
C ASP A 128 31.79 38.59 -19.02
N ALA A 129 32.81 38.20 -19.77
CA ALA A 129 33.01 36.85 -20.27
C ALA A 129 33.20 35.85 -19.13
N LYS A 130 33.99 36.18 -18.09
CA LYS A 130 34.16 35.32 -16.90
C LYS A 130 32.85 35.17 -16.13
N ILE A 131 32.09 36.25 -15.94
CA ILE A 131 30.76 36.22 -15.31
C ILE A 131 29.83 35.29 -16.08
N SER A 132 29.79 35.39 -17.40
CA SER A 132 28.95 34.53 -18.26
C SER A 132 29.35 33.07 -18.15
N ALA A 133 30.65 32.76 -18.11
CA ALA A 133 31.13 31.39 -17.92
C ALA A 133 30.69 30.78 -16.57
N VAL A 134 30.86 31.56 -15.46
CA VAL A 134 30.46 31.10 -14.12
C VAL A 134 28.94 30.94 -14.02
N LYS A 135 28.16 31.84 -14.62
CA LYS A 135 26.68 31.68 -14.72
C LYS A 135 26.32 30.40 -15.45
N GLY A 136 27.01 30.09 -16.55
CA GLY A 136 26.83 28.81 -17.27
C GLY A 136 27.13 27.58 -16.40
N GLN A 137 28.23 27.66 -15.62
CA GLN A 137 28.55 26.54 -14.69
C GLN A 137 27.51 26.37 -13.58
N ILE A 138 26.99 27.46 -13.01
CA ILE A 138 25.93 27.44 -12.02
C ILE A 138 24.66 26.80 -12.63
N ALA A 139 24.28 27.21 -13.84
CA ALA A 139 23.12 26.67 -14.53
C ALA A 139 23.27 25.15 -14.79
N ALA A 140 24.44 24.72 -15.24
CA ALA A 140 24.75 23.30 -15.47
C ALA A 140 24.70 22.49 -14.15
N ALA A 141 25.35 23.01 -13.08
CA ALA A 141 25.30 22.37 -11.76
C ALA A 141 23.86 22.23 -11.23
N ARG A 142 23.06 23.29 -11.33
CA ARG A 142 21.63 23.26 -10.93
C ARG A 142 20.82 22.29 -11.75
N ALA A 143 21.06 22.18 -13.06
CA ALA A 143 20.40 21.22 -13.94
C ALA A 143 20.72 19.78 -13.52
N THR A 144 22.00 19.48 -13.24
CA THR A 144 22.46 18.17 -12.76
C THR A 144 21.80 17.82 -11.42
N ILE A 145 21.81 18.74 -10.45
CA ILE A 145 21.14 18.57 -9.16
C ILE A 145 19.64 18.32 -9.35
N GLY A 146 18.99 19.11 -10.20
CA GLY A 146 17.57 18.93 -10.51
C GLY A 146 17.27 17.56 -11.13
N GLN A 147 18.17 17.03 -11.96
CA GLN A 147 18.02 15.68 -12.51
C GLN A 147 18.23 14.60 -11.42
N GLN A 148 19.24 14.74 -10.58
CA GLN A 148 19.49 13.83 -9.47
C GLN A 148 18.30 13.79 -8.49
N ASN A 149 17.76 14.98 -8.13
CA ASN A 149 16.60 15.06 -7.25
C ASN A 149 15.36 14.38 -7.85
N ARG A 150 15.10 14.60 -9.15
CA ARG A 150 13.98 13.90 -9.83
C ARG A 150 14.17 12.38 -9.81
N SER A 151 15.40 11.90 -10.04
CA SER A 151 15.69 10.47 -9.98
C SER A 151 15.53 9.92 -8.55
N ALA A 152 15.98 10.65 -7.54
CA ALA A 152 15.82 10.28 -6.13
C ALA A 152 14.32 10.23 -5.75
N THR A 153 13.54 11.26 -6.12
CA THR A 153 12.09 11.30 -5.88
C THR A 153 11.40 10.10 -6.54
N GLY A 154 11.69 9.85 -7.83
CA GLY A 154 11.08 8.70 -8.52
C GLY A 154 11.45 7.34 -7.91
N SER A 155 12.67 7.20 -7.38
CA SER A 155 13.07 6.00 -6.64
C SER A 155 12.35 5.90 -5.28
N GLY A 156 12.20 7.01 -4.56
CA GLY A 156 11.45 7.08 -3.31
C GLY A 156 9.96 6.74 -3.51
N ASP A 157 9.33 7.27 -4.56
CA ASP A 157 7.94 6.95 -4.89
C ASP A 157 7.76 5.45 -5.17
N ALA A 158 8.71 4.81 -5.87
CA ALA A 158 8.68 3.39 -6.12
C ALA A 158 8.79 2.56 -4.83
N LEU A 159 9.65 2.98 -3.88
CA LEU A 159 9.78 2.34 -2.57
C LEU A 159 8.52 2.50 -1.72
N THR A 160 7.87 3.67 -1.76
CA THR A 160 6.58 3.89 -1.07
C THR A 160 5.48 2.94 -1.57
N VAL A 161 5.44 2.68 -2.87
CA VAL A 161 4.52 1.68 -3.44
C VAL A 161 4.88 0.27 -2.94
N GLN A 162 6.17 -0.07 -2.92
CA GLN A 162 6.64 -1.36 -2.41
C GLN A 162 6.33 -1.55 -0.93
N GLU A 163 6.53 -0.52 -0.09
CA GLU A 163 6.14 -0.51 1.32
C GLU A 163 4.65 -0.79 1.48
N SER A 164 3.81 -0.07 0.72
CA SER A 164 2.37 -0.28 0.74
C SER A 164 1.96 -1.71 0.36
N GLN A 165 2.66 -2.36 -0.57
CA GLN A 165 2.42 -3.75 -0.92
C GLN A 165 2.76 -4.69 0.23
N VAL A 166 3.89 -4.48 0.91
CA VAL A 166 4.29 -5.27 2.08
C VAL A 166 3.30 -5.09 3.22
N ASP A 167 2.87 -3.85 3.52
CA ASP A 167 1.87 -3.56 4.53
C ASP A 167 0.52 -4.24 4.25
N GLN A 168 0.10 -4.27 2.98
CA GLN A 168 -1.08 -5.02 2.57
C GLN A 168 -0.94 -6.53 2.80
N MET A 169 0.23 -7.11 2.53
CA MET A 169 0.50 -8.53 2.80
C MET A 169 0.49 -8.82 4.30
N ILE A 170 1.10 -7.96 5.13
CA ILE A 170 1.06 -8.04 6.59
C ILE A 170 -0.40 -7.96 7.09
N SER A 171 -1.16 -6.99 6.59
CA SER A 171 -2.57 -6.84 6.96
C SER A 171 -3.43 -8.06 6.63
N ARG A 172 -3.13 -8.72 5.51
CA ARG A 172 -3.84 -9.95 5.07
C ARG A 172 -3.37 -11.21 5.80
N SER A 173 -2.27 -11.15 6.53
CA SER A 173 -1.83 -12.24 7.40
C SER A 173 -2.66 -12.33 8.69
N PHE A 174 -3.38 -11.26 9.06
CA PHE A 174 -4.40 -11.30 10.11
C PHE A 174 -5.68 -11.92 9.53
N ILE A 175 -6.04 -13.08 10.05
CA ILE A 175 -7.25 -13.80 9.65
C ILE A 175 -8.44 -13.14 10.32
N LYS A 176 -9.43 -12.71 9.52
CA LYS A 176 -10.63 -12.02 10.00
C LYS A 176 -11.89 -12.75 9.55
N ALA A 177 -12.92 -12.72 10.39
CA ALA A 177 -14.24 -13.18 10.01
C ALA A 177 -14.85 -12.23 8.96
N PRO A 178 -15.25 -12.72 7.77
CA PRO A 178 -15.82 -11.86 6.71
C PRO A 178 -17.27 -11.45 6.97
N ILE A 179 -17.98 -12.23 7.77
CA ILE A 179 -19.37 -11.98 8.19
C ILE A 179 -19.53 -12.38 9.66
N SER A 180 -20.60 -11.87 10.28
CA SER A 180 -21.04 -12.39 11.58
C SER A 180 -21.74 -13.73 11.43
N GLY A 181 -21.34 -14.74 12.21
CA GLY A 181 -21.87 -16.07 12.09
C GLY A 181 -21.29 -17.06 13.08
N THR A 182 -21.61 -18.34 12.90
CA THR A 182 -21.10 -19.43 13.73
C THR A 182 -20.09 -20.27 12.94
N VAL A 183 -18.96 -20.59 13.56
CA VAL A 183 -17.94 -21.47 12.96
C VAL A 183 -18.51 -22.90 12.85
N LEU A 184 -18.56 -23.42 11.63
CA LEU A 184 -19.05 -24.77 11.37
C LEU A 184 -17.94 -25.81 11.48
N THR A 185 -16.79 -25.51 10.85
CA THR A 185 -15.66 -26.44 10.79
C THR A 185 -14.35 -25.68 10.81
N VAL A 186 -13.34 -26.22 11.49
CA VAL A 186 -11.97 -25.71 11.51
C VAL A 186 -11.07 -26.70 10.78
N TYR A 187 -10.46 -26.27 9.66
CA TYR A 187 -9.65 -27.13 8.79
C TYR A 187 -8.16 -27.15 9.17
N LEU A 188 -7.64 -26.03 9.70
CA LEU A 188 -6.24 -25.90 10.09
C LEU A 188 -6.13 -25.49 11.55
N HIS A 189 -5.03 -25.92 12.19
CA HIS A 189 -4.77 -25.66 13.60
C HIS A 189 -3.48 -24.85 13.76
N GLN A 190 -3.32 -24.25 14.93
CA GLN A 190 -2.09 -23.52 15.29
C GLN A 190 -0.85 -24.41 15.13
N GLY A 191 0.21 -23.85 14.52
CA GLY A 191 1.46 -24.55 14.22
C GLY A 191 1.48 -25.26 12.86
N GLU A 192 0.36 -25.30 12.14
CA GLU A 192 0.31 -25.89 10.80
C GLU A 192 0.69 -24.86 9.72
N LEU A 193 1.16 -25.36 8.58
CA LEU A 193 1.51 -24.51 7.45
C LEU A 193 0.28 -24.18 6.61
N ALA A 194 -0.10 -22.91 6.57
CA ALA A 194 -1.14 -22.41 5.68
C ALA A 194 -0.53 -22.05 4.31
N GLY A 195 -1.09 -22.61 3.24
CA GLY A 195 -0.79 -22.20 1.87
C GLY A 195 -1.82 -21.21 1.36
N GLN A 196 -1.44 -20.35 0.42
CA GLN A 196 -2.40 -19.43 -0.20
C GLN A 196 -3.57 -20.18 -0.84
N GLY A 197 -4.80 -19.80 -0.49
CA GLY A 197 -6.02 -20.44 -0.94
C GLY A 197 -6.44 -21.67 -0.13
N MET A 198 -5.67 -22.11 0.87
CA MET A 198 -6.08 -23.22 1.75
C MET A 198 -7.21 -22.77 2.69
N PRO A 199 -8.26 -23.58 2.85
CA PRO A 199 -9.34 -23.30 3.78
C PRO A 199 -8.82 -23.33 5.22
N LEU A 200 -9.27 -22.36 6.03
CA LEU A 200 -8.91 -22.23 7.45
C LEU A 200 -10.08 -22.65 8.34
N PHE A 201 -11.27 -22.14 8.04
CA PHE A 201 -12.52 -22.47 8.75
C PHE A 201 -13.74 -22.11 7.91
#